data_5d6a08a1b0fe4bb85c2c80ba4962960a
#
_entry.id   5d6a08a1b0fe4bb85c2c80ba4962960a
#
_cell.length_a   1.000
_cell.length_b   1.000
_cell.length_c   1.000
_cell.angle_alpha   90.00
_cell.angle_beta   90.00
_cell.angle_gamma   90.00
#
_symmetry.space_group_name_H-M   'P 1'
#
loop_
_entity.id
_entity.type
_entity.pdbx_description
1 polymer ?
#
loop_
_entity_poly.entity_id
_entity_poly.type
_entity_poly.pdbx_seq_one_letter_code
_entity_poly.pdbx_strand_id
1 'polypeptide(L)'
;MAVRDSLATGDSYFVTEIKSLRRILRQAAGETYCVCYVDEILKGTNTIERIAASASVLSCLRRMDCLCITVSHDVELTSLLEGRYENWHFCEIITPGGVEFDY
;
A
#
# COMPACT_ATOMS: atom_id res chain seq x y z
N MET A 1 -6.85 1.87 5.85
CA MET A 1 -7.25 0.88 6.88
C MET A 1 -7.88 1.61 8.05
N ALA A 2 -8.98 1.10 8.56
CA ALA A 2 -9.61 1.64 9.76
C ALA A 2 -8.89 1.10 11.00
N VAL A 3 -8.59 1.99 11.94
CA VAL A 3 -7.81 1.65 13.15
C VAL A 3 -8.53 1.96 14.46
N ARG A 4 -9.81 2.32 14.37
CA ARG A 4 -10.59 2.71 15.57
C ARG A 4 -10.64 1.60 16.61
N ASP A 5 -10.81 0.37 16.16
CA ASP A 5 -10.96 -0.77 17.06
C ASP A 5 -9.66 -1.13 17.79
N SER A 6 -8.51 -0.71 17.28
CA SER A 6 -7.24 -0.96 17.92
C SER A 6 -7.13 -0.30 19.29
N LEU A 7 -7.76 0.84 19.47
CA LEU A 7 -7.79 1.54 20.77
C LEU A 7 -8.62 0.75 21.79
N ALA A 8 -9.73 0.16 21.37
CA ALA A 8 -10.58 -0.64 22.24
C ALA A 8 -9.91 -1.95 22.65
N THR A 9 -9.09 -2.53 21.81
CA THR A 9 -8.37 -3.78 22.09
C THR A 9 -7.00 -3.56 22.71
N GLY A 10 -6.53 -2.31 22.79
CA GLY A 10 -5.20 -1.96 23.30
C GLY A 10 -4.09 -2.12 22.29
N ASP A 11 -4.39 -2.47 21.05
CA ASP A 11 -3.39 -2.53 19.98
C ASP A 11 -2.95 -1.13 19.56
N SER A 12 -1.66 -0.95 19.26
CA SER A 12 -1.17 0.25 18.63
C SER A 12 -1.63 0.32 17.18
N TYR A 13 -1.60 1.53 16.61
CA TYR A 13 -1.89 1.73 15.19
C TYR A 13 -1.06 0.81 14.30
N PHE A 14 0.24 0.76 14.58
CA PHE A 14 1.19 -0.07 13.84
C PHE A 14 0.83 -1.55 13.89
N VAL A 15 0.50 -2.08 15.06
CA VAL A 15 0.14 -3.48 15.24
C VAL A 15 -1.14 -3.80 14.46
N THR A 16 -2.12 -2.92 14.47
CA THR A 16 -3.36 -3.10 13.71
C THR A 16 -3.09 -3.17 12.20
N GLU A 17 -2.21 -2.32 11.69
CA GLU A 17 -1.80 -2.37 10.29
C GLU A 17 -1.10 -3.68 9.93
N ILE A 18 -0.20 -4.16 10.78
CA ILE A 18 0.49 -5.43 10.58
C ILE A 18 -0.50 -6.58 10.52
N LYS A 19 -1.48 -6.62 11.41
CA LYS A 19 -2.52 -7.64 11.40
C LYS A 19 -3.35 -7.61 10.12
N SER A 20 -3.66 -6.42 9.62
CA SER A 20 -4.40 -6.25 8.36
C SER A 20 -3.60 -6.77 7.16
N LEU A 21 -2.32 -6.45 7.08
CA LEU A 21 -1.43 -6.95 6.02
C LEU A 21 -1.29 -8.46 6.06
N ARG A 22 -1.16 -9.03 7.26
CA ARG A 22 -1.09 -10.48 7.44
C ARG A 22 -2.34 -11.16 6.90
N ARG A 23 -3.51 -10.59 7.16
CA ARG A 23 -4.78 -11.13 6.66
C ARG A 23 -4.82 -11.08 5.13
N ILE A 24 -4.40 -9.97 4.52
CA ILE A 24 -4.33 -9.83 3.07
C ILE A 24 -3.41 -10.88 2.46
N LEU A 25 -2.23 -11.06 3.02
CA LEU A 25 -1.26 -12.06 2.54
C LEU A 25 -1.81 -13.48 2.64
N ARG A 26 -2.49 -13.81 3.72
CA ARG A 26 -3.11 -15.12 3.89
C ARG A 26 -4.20 -15.39 2.88
N GLN A 27 -5.04 -14.40 2.59
CA GLN A 27 -6.08 -14.52 1.59
C GLN A 27 -5.50 -14.63 0.18
N ALA A 28 -4.47 -13.86 -0.12
CA ALA A 28 -3.82 -13.91 -1.43
C ALA A 28 -3.10 -15.25 -1.67
N ALA A 29 -2.63 -15.90 -0.62
CA ALA A 29 -2.00 -17.21 -0.69
C ALA A 29 -3.00 -18.36 -0.78
N GLY A 30 -4.29 -18.09 -0.62
CA GLY A 30 -5.35 -19.11 -0.69
C GLY A 30 -5.64 -19.53 -2.13
N GLU A 31 -6.61 -20.45 -2.26
CA GLU A 31 -6.99 -21.00 -3.56
C GLU A 31 -7.86 -20.07 -4.40
N THR A 32 -8.54 -19.13 -3.76
CA THR A 32 -9.42 -18.19 -4.43
C THR A 32 -8.64 -16.98 -4.95
N TYR A 33 -8.80 -16.66 -6.22
CA TYR A 33 -8.23 -15.44 -6.79
C TYR A 33 -8.83 -14.23 -6.09
N CYS A 34 -7.99 -13.29 -5.68
CA CYS A 34 -8.46 -12.10 -4.99
C CYS A 34 -7.92 -10.81 -5.62
N VAL A 35 -8.62 -9.73 -5.35
CA VAL A 35 -8.21 -8.38 -5.71
C VAL A 35 -7.89 -7.64 -4.42
N CYS A 36 -6.67 -7.15 -4.30
CA CYS A 36 -6.20 -6.44 -3.12
C CYS A 36 -6.08 -4.95 -3.44
N TYR A 37 -6.70 -4.13 -2.63
CA TYR A 37 -6.52 -2.69 -2.68
C TYR A 37 -5.88 -2.22 -1.38
N VAL A 38 -4.73 -1.59 -1.48
CA VAL A 38 -3.98 -1.13 -0.31
C VAL A 38 -3.68 0.36 -0.45
N ASP A 39 -4.19 1.13 0.49
CA ASP A 39 -3.99 2.57 0.53
C ASP A 39 -2.96 2.90 1.60
N GLU A 40 -1.77 3.26 1.18
CA GLU A 40 -0.64 3.64 2.03
C GLU A 40 -0.32 2.61 3.14
N ILE A 41 0.64 1.75 2.87
CA ILE A 41 1.07 0.70 3.80
C ILE A 41 1.84 1.30 4.97
N LEU A 42 1.49 0.89 6.19
CA LEU A 42 2.24 1.15 7.42
C LEU A 42 2.46 2.62 7.75
N LYS A 43 1.37 3.37 7.84
CA LYS A 43 1.40 4.79 8.23
C LYS A 43 1.92 5.01 9.66
N GLY A 44 1.86 3.99 10.51
CA GLY A 44 2.20 4.09 11.93
C GLY A 44 3.68 3.94 12.27
N THR A 45 4.56 3.92 11.28
CA THR A 45 6.00 3.78 11.52
C THR A 45 6.79 4.83 10.73
N ASN A 46 8.12 4.84 10.93
CA ASN A 46 8.98 5.80 10.24
C ASN A 46 9.11 5.49 8.74
N THR A 47 9.61 6.48 8.00
CA THR A 47 9.67 6.41 6.54
C THR A 47 10.53 5.26 6.04
N ILE A 48 11.68 5.03 6.64
CA ILE A 48 12.62 3.99 6.20
C ILE A 48 12.01 2.60 6.39
N GLU A 49 11.47 2.34 7.58
CA GLU A 49 10.82 1.07 7.88
C GLU A 49 9.58 0.86 7.03
N ARG A 50 8.79 1.90 6.81
CA ARG A 50 7.59 1.85 5.98
C ARG A 50 7.94 1.46 4.55
N ILE A 51 8.93 2.09 3.95
CA ILE A 51 9.35 1.81 2.57
C ILE A 51 9.87 0.37 2.45
N ALA A 52 10.72 -0.06 3.38
CA ALA A 52 11.27 -1.41 3.36
C ALA A 52 10.18 -2.46 3.52
N ALA A 53 9.28 -2.30 4.46
CA ALA A 53 8.18 -3.22 4.69
C ALA A 53 7.20 -3.23 3.52
N SER A 54 6.88 -2.07 2.97
CA SER A 54 6.00 -1.96 1.79
C SER A 54 6.58 -2.68 0.59
N ALA A 55 7.85 -2.48 0.30
CA ALA A 55 8.52 -3.16 -0.80
C ALA A 55 8.50 -4.69 -0.62
N SER A 56 8.72 -5.16 0.60
CA SER A 56 8.67 -6.60 0.91
C SER A 56 7.28 -7.19 0.72
N VAL A 57 6.26 -6.53 1.24
CA VAL A 57 4.87 -6.98 1.13
C VAL A 57 4.42 -6.99 -0.32
N LEU A 58 4.68 -5.92 -1.06
CA LEU A 58 4.27 -5.81 -2.46
C LEU A 58 5.02 -6.80 -3.36
N SER A 59 6.29 -7.06 -3.08
CA SER A 59 7.04 -8.08 -3.79
C SER A 59 6.49 -9.48 -3.53
N CYS A 60 6.02 -9.75 -2.32
CA CYS A 60 5.37 -11.00 -1.95
C CYS A 60 4.03 -11.17 -2.66
N LEU A 61 3.19 -10.13 -2.66
CA LEU A 61 1.89 -10.15 -3.32
C LEU A 61 2.00 -10.36 -4.83
N ARG A 62 3.03 -9.81 -5.45
CA ARG A 62 3.27 -9.99 -6.89
C ARG A 62 3.43 -11.46 -7.27
N ARG A 63 3.98 -12.28 -6.37
CA ARG A 63 4.21 -13.71 -6.63
C ARG A 63 2.96 -14.54 -6.45
N MET A 64 1.92 -13.97 -5.85
CA MET A 64 0.67 -14.66 -5.58
C MET A 64 -0.31 -14.46 -6.73
N ASP A 65 -1.31 -15.34 -6.83
CA ASP A 65 -2.35 -15.26 -7.84
C ASP A 65 -3.42 -14.26 -7.39
N CYS A 66 -3.09 -12.98 -7.52
CA CYS A 66 -3.99 -11.89 -7.15
C CYS A 66 -3.68 -10.64 -7.97
N LEU A 67 -4.67 -9.76 -8.08
CA LEU A 67 -4.49 -8.42 -8.59
C LEU A 67 -4.28 -7.48 -7.39
N CYS A 68 -3.18 -6.74 -7.37
CA CYS A 68 -2.88 -5.81 -6.30
C CYS A 68 -2.79 -4.39 -6.85
N ILE A 69 -3.61 -3.51 -6.29
CA ILE A 69 -3.58 -2.08 -6.56
C ILE A 69 -3.18 -1.38 -5.27
N THR A 70 -2.09 -0.65 -5.30
CA THR A 70 -1.60 0.07 -4.13
C THR A 70 -1.37 1.54 -4.43
N VAL A 71 -1.66 2.38 -3.44
CA VAL A 71 -1.47 3.83 -3.52
C VAL A 71 -0.47 4.23 -2.45
N SER A 72 0.51 5.04 -2.82
CA SER A 72 1.52 5.52 -1.88
C SER A 72 2.06 6.88 -2.30
N HIS A 73 2.52 7.64 -1.33
CA HIS A 73 3.28 8.87 -1.54
C HIS A 73 4.80 8.62 -1.51
N ASP A 74 5.21 7.41 -1.25
CA ASP A 74 6.64 7.06 -1.17
C ASP A 74 7.19 6.75 -2.56
N VAL A 75 7.78 7.77 -3.19
CA VAL A 75 8.29 7.67 -4.58
C VAL A 75 9.37 6.61 -4.72
N GLU A 76 10.10 6.33 -3.65
CA GLU A 76 11.16 5.31 -3.63
C GLU A 76 10.64 3.92 -3.98
N LEU A 77 9.36 3.65 -3.70
CA LEU A 77 8.75 2.38 -4.06
C LEU A 77 8.70 2.13 -5.56
N THR A 78 8.59 3.18 -6.36
CA THR A 78 8.56 3.04 -7.82
C THR A 78 9.87 2.46 -8.34
N SER A 79 11.00 2.87 -7.76
CA SER A 79 12.31 2.35 -8.11
C SER A 79 12.54 0.93 -7.58
N LEU A 80 12.14 0.67 -6.33
CA LEU A 80 12.31 -0.63 -5.71
C LEU A 80 11.47 -1.73 -6.38
N LEU A 81 10.32 -1.36 -6.94
CA LEU A 81 9.39 -2.28 -7.59
C LEU A 81 9.44 -2.19 -9.11
N GLU A 82 10.43 -1.52 -9.66
CA GLU A 82 10.60 -1.38 -11.11
C GLU A 82 10.66 -2.75 -11.78
N GLY A 83 9.89 -2.89 -12.88
CA GLY A 83 9.78 -4.15 -13.60
C GLY A 83 8.88 -5.18 -12.94
N ARG A 84 8.40 -4.93 -11.73
CA ARG A 84 7.50 -5.83 -10.98
C ARG A 84 6.08 -5.31 -10.90
N TYR A 85 5.91 -3.99 -10.90
CA TYR A 85 4.62 -3.31 -10.87
C TYR A 85 4.58 -2.25 -11.96
N GLU A 86 3.39 -2.03 -12.49
CA GLU A 86 3.11 -0.87 -13.33
C GLU A 86 2.95 0.35 -12.44
N ASN A 87 3.70 1.41 -12.75
CA ASN A 87 3.68 2.63 -11.96
C ASN A 87 2.88 3.71 -12.68
N TRP A 88 1.87 4.22 -11.99
CA TRP A 88 1.02 5.29 -12.46
C TRP A 88 1.13 6.46 -11.48
N HIS A 89 0.99 7.66 -11.97
CA HIS A 89 0.99 8.83 -11.10
C HIS A 89 -0.04 9.85 -11.56
N PHE A 90 -0.48 10.64 -10.61
CA PHE A 90 -1.34 11.78 -10.88
C PHE A 90 -0.47 13.04 -10.87
N CYS A 91 -0.76 13.96 -11.76
CA CYS A 91 -0.07 15.22 -11.79
C CYS A 91 -1.05 16.38 -11.87
N GLU A 92 -0.57 17.55 -11.47
CA GLU A 92 -1.33 18.78 -11.48
C GLU A 92 -0.91 19.63 -12.67
N ILE A 93 -1.89 20.24 -13.32
CA ILE A 93 -1.64 21.21 -14.39
C ILE A 93 -1.91 22.59 -13.81
N ILE A 94 -0.87 23.43 -13.75
CA ILE A 94 -1.00 24.80 -13.28
C ILE A 94 -1.30 25.70 -14.46
N THR A 95 -2.46 26.34 -14.45
CA THR A 95 -2.91 27.26 -15.48
C THR A 95 -3.08 28.66 -14.90
N PRO A 96 -3.17 29.72 -15.75
CA PRO A 96 -3.43 31.08 -15.27
C PRO A 96 -4.73 31.22 -14.46
N GLY A 97 -5.68 30.31 -14.65
CA GLY A 97 -6.96 30.31 -13.94
C GLY A 97 -6.98 29.44 -12.69
N GLY A 98 -5.90 28.73 -12.36
CA GLY A 98 -5.83 27.84 -11.20
C GLY A 98 -5.04 26.56 -11.46
N VAL A 99 -5.39 25.51 -10.71
CA VAL A 99 -4.75 24.20 -10.80
C VAL A 99 -5.76 23.20 -11.38
N GLU A 100 -5.35 22.47 -12.39
CA GLU A 100 -6.10 21.37 -12.96
C GLU A 100 -5.38 20.05 -12.68
N PHE A 101 -6.16 18.97 -12.47
CA PHE A 101 -5.62 17.64 -12.22
C PHE A 101 -5.69 16.79 -13.48
N ASP A 102 -4.59 16.13 -13.79
CA ASP A 102 -4.48 15.18 -14.89
C ASP A 102 -4.53 13.75 -14.30
N TYR A 103 -5.64 13.11 -14.51
CA TYR A 103 -5.86 11.75 -13.97
C TYR A 103 -5.68 10.66 -15.01
#